data_85da8e0ead3f8d2e59ab0b22fe05c820
#
_entry.id   85da8e0ead3f8d2e59ab0b22fe05c820
#
_cell.length_a   1.000
_cell.length_b   1.000
_cell.length_c   1.000
_cell.angle_alpha   90.00
_cell.angle_beta   90.00
_cell.angle_gamma   90.00
#
_symmetry.space_group_name_H-M   'P 1'
#
loop_
_entity.id
_entity.type
_entity.pdbx_description
1 polymer ?
#
loop_
_entity_poly.entity_id
_entity_poly.type
_entity_poly.pdbx_seq_one_letter_code
_entity_poly.pdbx_strand_id
1 'polypeptide(L)'
;MKNKITLSKQYAIKQHKGQYRKNNKTPYWHHLRDVVNNLKMMGIKDESILCAGWLHDSIEDTSFDYDDVSKIFGKKIAQIVSDLTKET
;
A
#
# COMPACT_ATOMS: atom_id res chain seq x y z
N MET A 1 -7.01 1.16 -19.45
CA MET A 1 -5.90 1.47 -18.55
C MET A 1 -6.28 1.13 -17.11
N LYS A 2 -5.35 0.55 -16.39
CA LYS A 2 -5.56 0.30 -14.97
C LYS A 2 -5.42 1.60 -14.21
N ASN A 3 -6.34 1.88 -13.28
CA ASN A 3 -6.18 3.04 -12.43
C ASN A 3 -5.07 2.78 -11.39
N LYS A 4 -4.63 3.85 -10.76
CA LYS A 4 -3.52 3.77 -9.80
C LYS A 4 -3.87 2.93 -8.58
N ILE A 5 -5.14 2.92 -8.17
CA ILE A 5 -5.57 2.12 -7.03
C ILE A 5 -5.41 0.63 -7.33
N THR A 6 -5.87 0.19 -8.50
CA THR A 6 -5.72 -1.20 -8.92
C THR A 6 -4.24 -1.58 -9.04
N LEU A 7 -3.43 -0.69 -9.61
CA LEU A 7 -2.00 -0.91 -9.76
C LEU A 7 -1.31 -1.03 -8.40
N SER A 8 -1.65 -0.16 -7.45
CA SER A 8 -1.06 -0.21 -6.11
C SER A 8 -1.44 -1.51 -5.37
N LYS A 9 -2.68 -1.97 -5.54
CA LYS A 9 -3.11 -3.27 -5.01
C LYS A 9 -2.25 -4.40 -5.56
N GLN A 10 -2.04 -4.42 -6.87
CA GLN A 10 -1.25 -5.46 -7.51
C GLN A 10 0.20 -5.45 -7.03
N TYR A 11 0.79 -4.27 -6.88
CA TYR A 11 2.14 -4.15 -6.35
C TYR A 11 2.22 -4.60 -4.89
N ALA A 12 1.23 -4.23 -4.08
CA ALA A 12 1.19 -4.65 -2.68
C ALA A 12 1.14 -6.17 -2.55
N ILE A 13 0.29 -6.82 -3.34
CA ILE A 13 0.20 -8.28 -3.34
C ILE A 13 1.51 -8.91 -3.75
N LYS A 14 2.14 -8.37 -4.80
CA LYS A 14 3.39 -8.89 -5.32
C LYS A 14 4.54 -8.71 -4.31
N GLN A 15 4.64 -7.52 -3.71
CA GLN A 15 5.73 -7.21 -2.78
C GLN A 15 5.63 -7.99 -1.47
N HIS A 16 4.42 -8.32 -1.05
CA HIS A 16 4.22 -9.09 0.18
C HIS A 16 3.98 -10.58 -0.08
N LYS A 17 4.30 -11.05 -1.30
CA LYS A 17 4.16 -12.46 -1.64
C LYS A 17 5.02 -13.32 -0.70
N GLY A 18 4.40 -14.33 -0.12
CA GLY A 18 5.09 -15.21 0.82
C GLY A 18 5.07 -14.71 2.26
N GLN A 19 4.54 -13.53 2.50
CA GLN A 19 4.37 -13.01 3.86
C GLN A 19 2.97 -13.32 4.38
N TYR A 20 2.90 -13.71 5.63
CA TYR A 20 1.65 -14.10 6.28
C TYR A 20 1.47 -13.33 7.57
N ARG A 21 0.23 -13.21 8.03
CA ARG A 21 -0.07 -12.64 9.33
C ARG A 21 0.37 -13.61 10.43
N LYS A 22 0.24 -13.19 11.69
CA LYS A 22 0.71 -13.97 12.84
C LYS A 22 0.12 -15.39 12.90
N ASN A 23 -1.05 -15.61 12.29
CA ASN A 23 -1.65 -16.95 12.27
C ASN A 23 -0.99 -17.90 11.25
N ASN A 24 -0.06 -17.39 10.44
CA ASN A 24 0.67 -18.15 9.40
C ASN A 24 -0.24 -18.75 8.33
N LYS A 25 -1.48 -18.29 8.24
CA LYS A 25 -2.47 -18.80 7.27
C LYS A 25 -2.98 -17.71 6.34
N THR A 26 -3.14 -16.48 6.84
CA THR A 26 -3.70 -15.38 6.07
C THR A 26 -2.58 -14.60 5.40
N PRO A 27 -2.58 -14.47 4.05
CA PRO A 27 -1.59 -13.65 3.38
C PRO A 27 -1.59 -12.23 3.92
N TYR A 28 -0.40 -11.64 4.04
CA TYR A 28 -0.24 -10.32 4.63
C TYR A 28 -1.03 -9.23 3.92
N TRP A 29 -1.18 -9.31 2.59
CA TRP A 29 -1.88 -8.29 1.83
C TRP A 29 -3.35 -8.15 2.23
N HIS A 30 -3.96 -9.16 2.87
CA HIS A 30 -5.33 -9.04 3.38
C HIS A 30 -5.44 -7.94 4.43
N HIS A 31 -4.39 -7.73 5.23
CA HIS A 31 -4.34 -6.63 6.19
C HIS A 31 -4.38 -5.29 5.46
N LEU A 32 -3.62 -5.17 4.37
CA LEU A 32 -3.59 -3.94 3.58
C LEU A 32 -4.96 -3.67 2.94
N ARG A 33 -5.61 -4.72 2.44
CA ARG A 33 -6.98 -4.61 1.91
C ARG A 33 -7.94 -4.07 2.98
N ASP A 34 -7.82 -4.57 4.19
CA ASP A 34 -8.70 -4.14 5.28
C ASP A 34 -8.46 -2.68 5.64
N VAL A 35 -7.21 -2.24 5.66
CA VAL A 35 -6.88 -0.83 5.89
C VAL A 35 -7.53 0.06 4.82
N VAL A 36 -7.40 -0.31 3.55
CA VAL A 36 -7.98 0.46 2.45
C VAL A 36 -9.51 0.47 2.53
N ASN A 37 -10.12 -0.67 2.84
CA ASN A 37 -11.57 -0.75 2.99
C ASN A 37 -12.06 0.14 4.15
N ASN A 38 -11.34 0.18 5.25
CA ASN A 38 -11.68 1.07 6.37
C ASN A 38 -11.61 2.54 5.95
N LEU A 39 -10.61 2.93 5.17
CA LEU A 39 -10.52 4.29 4.65
C LEU A 39 -11.73 4.63 3.80
N LYS A 40 -12.16 3.71 2.93
CA LYS A 40 -13.36 3.90 2.11
C LYS A 40 -14.62 4.04 2.95
N MET A 41 -14.74 3.25 4.00
CA MET A 41 -15.88 3.31 4.92
C MET A 41 -15.94 4.63 5.68
N MET A 42 -14.79 5.25 5.91
CA MET A 42 -14.71 6.57 6.53
C MET A 42 -15.03 7.71 5.55
N GLY A 43 -15.35 7.37 4.30
CA GLY A 43 -15.69 8.37 3.29
C GLY A 43 -14.51 8.90 2.50
N ILE A 44 -13.33 8.33 2.67
CA ILE A 44 -12.14 8.77 1.93
C ILE A 44 -12.19 8.23 0.51
N LYS A 45 -12.18 9.14 -0.46
CA LYS A 45 -12.24 8.81 -1.88
C LYS A 45 -11.01 9.24 -2.66
N ASP A 46 -10.06 9.91 -2.00
CA ASP A 46 -8.85 10.41 -2.65
C ASP A 46 -7.99 9.24 -3.12
N GLU A 47 -7.73 9.18 -4.43
CA GLU A 47 -6.95 8.11 -5.05
C GLU A 47 -5.56 7.98 -4.42
N SER A 48 -4.91 9.12 -4.16
CA SER A 48 -3.56 9.10 -3.59
C SER A 48 -3.52 8.48 -2.20
N ILE A 49 -4.53 8.76 -1.38
CA ILE A 49 -4.61 8.22 -0.02
C ILE A 49 -4.88 6.71 -0.07
N LEU A 50 -5.78 6.28 -0.95
CA LEU A 50 -6.09 4.85 -1.09
C LEU A 50 -4.89 4.06 -1.62
N CYS A 51 -4.16 4.62 -2.57
CA CYS A 51 -2.92 4.00 -3.06
C CYS A 51 -1.90 3.89 -1.93
N ALA A 52 -1.75 4.94 -1.13
CA ALA A 52 -0.82 4.93 -0.02
C ALA A 52 -1.21 3.87 1.02
N GLY A 53 -2.51 3.67 1.22
CA GLY A 53 -3.00 2.61 2.11
C GLY A 53 -2.53 1.23 1.67
N TRP A 54 -2.53 0.96 0.36
CA TRP A 54 -2.00 -0.30 -0.16
C TRP A 54 -0.48 -0.41 -0.02
N LEU A 55 0.25 0.69 -0.15
CA LEU A 55 1.70 0.68 -0.32
C LEU A 55 2.50 1.01 0.95
N HIS A 56 1.82 1.48 2.01
CA HIS A 56 2.55 2.05 3.16
C HIS A 56 3.51 1.06 3.84
N ASP A 57 3.20 -0.22 3.87
CA ASP A 57 4.08 -1.22 4.48
C ASP A 57 5.15 -1.73 3.52
N SER A 58 5.04 -1.42 2.23
CA SER A 58 5.99 -1.93 1.24
C SER A 58 7.40 -1.39 1.47
N ILE A 59 7.52 -0.14 1.89
CA ILE A 59 8.83 0.48 2.12
C ILE A 59 9.53 -0.16 3.31
N GLU A 60 8.80 -0.48 4.38
CA GLU A 60 9.39 -1.09 5.58
C GLU A 60 9.70 -2.57 5.39
N ASP A 61 8.78 -3.30 4.78
CA ASP A 61 8.79 -4.76 4.82
C ASP A 61 9.37 -5.41 3.57
N THR A 62 9.67 -4.62 2.54
CA THR A 62 10.21 -5.14 1.28
C THR A 62 11.31 -4.23 0.75
N SER A 63 11.90 -4.62 -0.38
CA SER A 63 12.90 -3.80 -1.07
C SER A 63 12.30 -2.65 -1.89
N PHE A 64 10.97 -2.49 -1.88
CA PHE A 64 10.24 -1.47 -2.65
C PHE A 64 10.33 -0.13 -1.90
N ASP A 65 11.24 0.73 -2.31
CA ASP A 65 11.54 1.96 -1.57
C ASP A 65 10.83 3.20 -2.13
N TYR A 66 11.07 4.35 -1.50
CA TYR A 66 10.48 5.63 -1.89
C TYR A 66 10.69 5.96 -3.37
N ASP A 67 11.90 5.71 -3.87
CA ASP A 67 12.21 6.02 -5.27
C ASP A 67 11.38 5.15 -6.22
N ASP A 68 11.19 3.89 -5.89
CA ASP A 68 10.36 2.98 -6.69
C ASP A 68 8.91 3.46 -6.72
N VAL A 69 8.37 3.83 -5.57
CA VAL A 69 7.00 4.35 -5.48
C VAL A 69 6.87 5.63 -6.29
N SER A 70 7.83 6.53 -6.16
CA SER A 70 7.83 7.81 -6.87
C SER A 70 7.85 7.62 -8.39
N LYS A 71 8.67 6.69 -8.88
CA LYS A 71 8.76 6.42 -10.32
C LYS A 71 7.48 5.83 -10.90
N ILE A 72 6.81 4.99 -10.15
CA ILE A 72 5.63 4.26 -10.64
C ILE A 72 4.34 5.02 -10.38
N PHE A 73 4.19 5.61 -9.20
CA PHE A 73 2.95 6.23 -8.75
C PHE A 73 2.99 7.75 -8.67
N GLY A 74 4.17 8.35 -8.69
CA GLY A 74 4.35 9.79 -8.60
C GLY A 74 4.73 10.23 -7.20
N LYS A 75 5.29 11.45 -7.14
CA LYS A 75 5.82 11.99 -5.89
C LYS A 75 4.77 12.20 -4.80
N LYS A 76 3.56 12.56 -5.19
CA LYS A 76 2.49 12.80 -4.20
C LYS A 76 2.17 11.54 -3.42
N ILE A 77 2.00 10.42 -4.12
CA ILE A 77 1.72 9.13 -3.47
C ILE A 77 2.92 8.68 -2.65
N ALA A 78 4.13 8.82 -3.21
CA ALA A 78 5.35 8.46 -2.49
C ALA A 78 5.50 9.25 -1.19
N GLN A 79 5.18 10.53 -1.20
CA GLN A 79 5.26 11.36 -0.01
C GLN A 79 4.26 10.90 1.06
N ILE A 80 3.03 10.58 0.67
CA ILE A 80 2.02 10.08 1.60
C ILE A 80 2.46 8.74 2.20
N VAL A 81 2.97 7.85 1.38
CA VAL A 81 3.49 6.55 1.85
C VAL A 81 4.62 6.75 2.85
N SER A 82 5.54 7.65 2.54
CA SER A 82 6.67 7.97 3.43
C SER A 82 6.19 8.54 4.77
N ASP A 83 5.21 9.43 4.73
CA ASP A 83 4.67 10.04 5.95
C ASP A 83 4.00 9.00 6.84
N LEU A 84 3.23 8.09 6.24
CA LEU A 84 2.59 7.01 6.98
C LEU A 84 3.63 6.05 7.58
N THR A 85 4.69 5.77 6.85
CA THR A 85 5.76 4.89 7.31
C THR A 85 6.48 5.48 8.53
N LYS A 86 6.70 6.79 8.53
CA LYS A 86 7.39 7.46 9.64
C LYS A 86 6.61 7.44 10.94
N GLU A 87 5.29 7.33 10.86
CA GLU A 87 4.44 7.35 12.06
C GLU A 87 4.33 5.99 12.73
N THR A 88 4.84 4.98 12.11
CA THR A 88 4.89 3.64 12.67
C THR A 88 6.25 3.36 13.31
#